data_af0ee148ae1c8a3249b41385c0e9843b
#
_entry.id   af0ee148ae1c8a3249b41385c0e9843b
#
_cell.length_a   1.000
_cell.length_b   1.000
_cell.length_c   1.000
_cell.angle_alpha   90.00
_cell.angle_beta   90.00
_cell.angle_gamma   90.00
#
_symmetry.space_group_name_H-M   'P 1'
#
loop_
_entity.id
_entity.type
_entity.pdbx_description
1 polymer ?
#
loop_
_entity_poly.entity_id
_entity_poly.type
_entity_poly.pdbx_seq_one_letter_code
_entity_poly.pdbx_strand_id
1 'polypeptide(L)'
;FHYSDFWADPGKQIKPKAWADYGVKELEQAVYDYTLESMQTFLDAGVNITMVQVGNELSNGLLWPEGKVPNYDNIATFVNAGIRAVRKADAAIPVMIHLDNGGNNALYREWFDNFTKRGEDFEIIGLSYYPFWHGSLQMLNDNMNDIAERYGKDLVIAEVSMGYTMEDYKNYEKLSDEERKGYATRPALVEKIEYPMTKQGQYDFMEDFLNRISHIKGGKGKGFFYWEPAWIPVPGSGWATPASLKYMNDPGPVSYT
;
A
#
# COMPACT_ATOMS: atom_id res chain seq x y z
N PHE A 1 -7.10 0.31 -6.44
CA PHE A 1 -8.39 0.78 -5.88
C PHE A 1 -8.29 0.90 -4.36
N HIS A 2 -8.75 2.03 -3.78
CA HIS A 2 -8.75 2.24 -2.33
C HIS A 2 -10.10 1.90 -1.65
N TYR A 3 -11.20 1.95 -2.37
CA TYR A 3 -12.58 1.75 -1.86
C TYR A 3 -12.91 2.62 -0.64
N SER A 4 -12.44 3.86 -0.66
CA SER A 4 -12.66 4.88 0.36
C SER A 4 -12.69 6.26 -0.29
N ASP A 5 -13.34 7.24 0.34
CA ASP A 5 -13.30 8.64 -0.12
C ASP A 5 -11.94 9.29 0.12
N PHE A 6 -11.08 8.63 0.87
CA PHE A 6 -9.71 9.03 1.20
C PHE A 6 -8.73 7.94 0.83
N TRP A 7 -7.45 8.19 1.06
CA TRP A 7 -6.46 7.13 1.04
C TRP A 7 -6.80 6.08 2.11
N ALA A 8 -7.02 4.86 1.67
CA ALA A 8 -7.07 3.73 2.56
C ALA A 8 -5.64 3.37 2.95
N ASP A 9 -5.39 3.25 4.24
CA ASP A 9 -4.15 2.80 4.85
C ASP A 9 -4.45 1.82 5.98
N PRO A 10 -3.46 1.16 6.61
CA PRO A 10 -3.73 0.18 7.67
C PRO A 10 -4.52 0.72 8.86
N GLY A 11 -4.52 2.01 9.08
CA GLY A 11 -5.27 2.69 10.14
C GLY A 11 -6.62 3.26 9.69
N LYS A 12 -6.87 3.32 8.38
CA LYS A 12 -8.02 4.02 7.80
C LYS A 12 -8.58 3.24 6.61
N GLN A 13 -9.51 2.34 6.87
CA GLN A 13 -10.21 1.54 5.86
C GLN A 13 -11.71 1.82 5.88
N ILE A 14 -12.07 3.11 5.99
CA ILE A 14 -13.45 3.56 6.16
C ILE A 14 -14.19 3.45 4.82
N LYS A 15 -15.42 2.94 4.87
CA LYS A 15 -16.34 2.92 3.71
C LYS A 15 -16.50 4.31 3.09
N PRO A 16 -16.65 4.42 1.76
CA PRO A 16 -17.10 5.66 1.14
C PRO A 16 -18.41 6.14 1.75
N LYS A 17 -18.58 7.45 1.86
CA LYS A 17 -19.82 8.05 2.40
C LYS A 17 -21.07 7.54 1.66
N ALA A 18 -20.96 7.34 0.36
CA ALA A 18 -22.06 6.79 -0.46
C ALA A 18 -22.46 5.35 -0.07
N TRP A 19 -21.57 4.61 0.61
CA TRP A 19 -21.79 3.21 1.03
C TRP A 19 -21.94 3.09 2.56
N ALA A 20 -22.07 4.19 3.28
CA ALA A 20 -22.02 4.21 4.74
C ALA A 20 -23.05 3.27 5.39
N ASP A 21 -24.26 3.21 4.82
CA ASP A 21 -25.38 2.40 5.33
C ASP A 21 -25.44 0.97 4.73
N TYR A 22 -24.48 0.61 3.85
CA TYR A 22 -24.49 -0.68 3.19
C TYR A 22 -24.04 -1.80 4.13
N GLY A 23 -24.78 -2.92 4.08
CA GLY A 23 -24.37 -4.18 4.67
C GLY A 23 -23.46 -4.99 3.73
N VAL A 24 -23.06 -6.18 4.17
CA VAL A 24 -22.05 -7.01 3.46
C VAL A 24 -22.41 -7.28 2.00
N LYS A 25 -23.67 -7.65 1.71
CA LYS A 25 -24.10 -7.95 0.33
C LYS A 25 -24.11 -6.74 -0.58
N GLU A 26 -24.51 -5.59 -0.05
CA GLU A 26 -24.56 -4.34 -0.79
C GLU A 26 -23.12 -3.83 -1.04
N LEU A 27 -22.23 -3.98 -0.06
CA LEU A 27 -20.81 -3.66 -0.22
C LEU A 27 -20.13 -4.56 -1.25
N GLU A 28 -20.42 -5.87 -1.24
CA GLU A 28 -19.92 -6.81 -2.26
C GLU A 28 -20.31 -6.33 -3.67
N GLN A 29 -21.58 -6.01 -3.86
CA GLN A 29 -22.08 -5.52 -5.15
C GLN A 29 -21.45 -4.16 -5.51
N ALA A 30 -21.36 -3.24 -4.56
CA ALA A 30 -20.78 -1.92 -4.79
C ALA A 30 -19.29 -1.99 -5.18
N VAL A 31 -18.50 -2.86 -4.54
CA VAL A 31 -17.10 -3.12 -4.91
C VAL A 31 -17.02 -3.66 -6.34
N TYR A 32 -17.87 -4.64 -6.66
CA TYR A 32 -17.88 -5.22 -7.99
C TYR A 32 -18.23 -4.17 -9.07
N ASP A 33 -19.33 -3.44 -8.88
CA ASP A 33 -19.83 -2.48 -9.87
C ASP A 33 -18.83 -1.32 -10.06
N TYR A 34 -18.34 -0.74 -8.98
CA TYR A 34 -17.37 0.34 -9.04
C TYR A 34 -16.06 -0.08 -9.74
N THR A 35 -15.56 -1.27 -9.42
CA THR A 35 -14.34 -1.78 -10.04
C THR A 35 -14.57 -2.05 -11.52
N LEU A 36 -15.68 -2.69 -11.90
CA LEU A 36 -15.99 -3.00 -13.28
C LEU A 36 -16.18 -1.73 -14.13
N GLU A 37 -16.97 -0.78 -13.64
CA GLU A 37 -17.21 0.50 -14.32
C GLU A 37 -15.90 1.29 -14.53
N SER A 38 -15.08 1.36 -13.49
CA SER A 38 -13.77 2.04 -13.56
C SER A 38 -12.85 1.36 -14.59
N MET A 39 -12.76 0.03 -14.56
CA MET A 39 -11.94 -0.75 -15.50
C MET A 39 -12.40 -0.53 -16.94
N GLN A 40 -13.71 -0.62 -17.20
CA GLN A 40 -14.27 -0.39 -18.53
C GLN A 40 -14.00 1.03 -19.03
N THR A 41 -14.16 2.03 -18.15
CA THR A 41 -13.88 3.43 -18.48
C THR A 41 -12.43 3.63 -18.92
N PHE A 42 -11.46 3.03 -18.21
CA PHE A 42 -10.05 3.12 -18.61
C PHE A 42 -9.74 2.37 -19.90
N LEU A 43 -10.28 1.17 -20.07
CA LEU A 43 -10.06 0.36 -21.26
C LEU A 43 -10.69 1.03 -22.51
N ASP A 44 -11.89 1.55 -22.39
CA ASP A 44 -12.57 2.27 -23.47
C ASP A 44 -11.83 3.58 -23.85
N ALA A 45 -11.16 4.19 -22.89
CA ALA A 45 -10.27 5.33 -23.13
C ALA A 45 -8.91 4.94 -23.74
N GLY A 46 -8.66 3.65 -23.98
CA GLY A 46 -7.42 3.14 -24.58
C GLY A 46 -6.25 3.08 -23.60
N VAL A 47 -6.50 3.09 -22.28
CA VAL A 47 -5.45 2.95 -21.27
C VAL A 47 -4.92 1.50 -21.29
N ASN A 48 -3.62 1.35 -21.46
CA ASN A 48 -2.95 0.05 -21.36
C ASN A 48 -2.74 -0.32 -19.88
N ILE A 49 -3.67 -1.11 -19.32
CA ILE A 49 -3.60 -1.55 -17.93
C ILE A 49 -2.76 -2.82 -17.84
N THR A 50 -1.65 -2.77 -17.11
CA THR A 50 -0.71 -3.90 -16.98
C THR A 50 -0.92 -4.72 -15.71
N MET A 51 -1.53 -4.14 -14.68
CA MET A 51 -1.96 -4.82 -13.45
C MET A 51 -2.99 -3.98 -12.72
N VAL A 52 -3.74 -4.61 -11.83
CA VAL A 52 -4.72 -3.93 -10.97
C VAL A 52 -4.52 -4.35 -9.52
N GLN A 53 -4.40 -3.38 -8.65
CA GLN A 53 -4.40 -3.58 -7.21
C GLN A 53 -5.82 -3.45 -6.67
N VAL A 54 -6.34 -4.52 -6.07
CA VAL A 54 -7.65 -4.59 -5.44
C VAL A 54 -7.51 -4.31 -3.94
N GLY A 55 -7.97 -3.14 -3.52
CA GLY A 55 -7.73 -2.62 -2.18
C GLY A 55 -6.32 -2.04 -2.02
N ASN A 56 -6.03 -1.41 -0.90
CA ASN A 56 -4.72 -0.85 -0.55
C ASN A 56 -4.40 -1.14 0.91
N GLU A 57 -3.21 -1.70 1.17
CA GLU A 57 -2.68 -1.98 2.51
C GLU A 57 -3.68 -2.70 3.44
N LEU A 58 -4.15 -3.85 2.99
CA LEU A 58 -5.25 -4.61 3.58
C LEU A 58 -4.92 -5.36 4.88
N SER A 59 -3.81 -5.06 5.53
CA SER A 59 -3.37 -5.79 6.74
C SER A 59 -4.43 -5.80 7.85
N ASN A 60 -5.22 -4.74 7.97
CA ASN A 60 -6.36 -4.64 8.89
C ASN A 60 -7.73 -4.78 8.21
N GLY A 61 -7.75 -5.30 6.96
CA GLY A 61 -8.97 -5.46 6.15
C GLY A 61 -9.33 -4.22 5.35
N LEU A 62 -10.59 -4.13 4.94
CA LEU A 62 -11.13 -3.00 4.16
C LEU A 62 -12.61 -2.76 4.49
N LEU A 63 -13.14 -1.61 4.10
CA LEU A 63 -14.57 -1.28 4.24
C LEU A 63 -15.09 -1.51 5.68
N TRP A 64 -14.41 -0.88 6.65
CA TRP A 64 -14.77 -1.02 8.06
C TRP A 64 -16.16 -0.46 8.37
N PRO A 65 -16.84 -1.09 9.38
CA PRO A 65 -16.39 -2.19 10.25
C PRO A 65 -16.55 -3.60 9.65
N GLU A 66 -17.30 -3.80 8.56
CA GLU A 66 -17.73 -5.09 8.04
C GLU A 66 -16.55 -5.98 7.63
N GLY A 67 -15.56 -5.43 6.93
CA GLY A 67 -14.35 -6.13 6.47
C GLY A 67 -13.13 -5.89 7.34
N LYS A 68 -13.30 -5.57 8.62
CA LYS A 68 -12.17 -5.42 9.54
C LYS A 68 -11.65 -6.77 10.01
N VAL A 69 -10.32 -6.93 10.11
CA VAL A 69 -9.70 -8.11 10.74
C VAL A 69 -10.24 -8.27 12.18
N PRO A 70 -10.60 -9.49 12.63
CA PRO A 70 -10.32 -10.80 12.01
C PRO A 70 -11.44 -11.36 11.10
N ASN A 71 -12.33 -10.53 10.57
CA ASN A 71 -13.46 -11.01 9.76
C ASN A 71 -13.02 -11.35 8.32
N TYR A 72 -12.23 -12.40 8.18
CA TYR A 72 -11.69 -12.83 6.90
C TYR A 72 -12.75 -13.32 5.90
N ASP A 73 -13.91 -13.72 6.33
CA ASP A 73 -15.01 -14.11 5.42
C ASP A 73 -15.52 -12.88 4.65
N ASN A 74 -15.74 -11.77 5.33
CA ASN A 74 -16.15 -10.53 4.69
C ASN A 74 -15.02 -9.91 3.87
N ILE A 75 -13.77 -9.93 4.38
CA ILE A 75 -12.59 -9.46 3.62
C ILE A 75 -12.52 -10.21 2.30
N ALA A 76 -12.60 -11.53 2.32
CA ALA A 76 -12.58 -12.34 1.11
C ALA A 76 -13.78 -12.04 0.19
N THR A 77 -14.96 -11.84 0.73
CA THR A 77 -16.15 -11.45 -0.05
C THR A 77 -15.91 -10.18 -0.85
N PHE A 78 -15.35 -9.15 -0.22
CA PHE A 78 -15.11 -7.86 -0.88
C PHE A 78 -13.94 -7.94 -1.87
N VAL A 79 -12.83 -8.55 -1.49
CA VAL A 79 -11.67 -8.71 -2.39
C VAL A 79 -12.03 -9.57 -3.60
N ASN A 80 -12.77 -10.66 -3.41
CA ASN A 80 -13.27 -11.51 -4.49
C ASN A 80 -14.17 -10.75 -5.45
N ALA A 81 -15.03 -9.85 -4.95
CA ALA A 81 -15.86 -8.99 -5.80
C ALA A 81 -15.01 -8.12 -6.72
N GLY A 82 -13.95 -7.50 -6.19
CA GLY A 82 -12.98 -6.74 -6.98
C GLY A 82 -12.25 -7.61 -8.01
N ILE A 83 -11.76 -8.78 -7.61
CA ILE A 83 -11.09 -9.74 -8.52
C ILE A 83 -12.03 -10.13 -9.66
N ARG A 84 -13.27 -10.54 -9.36
CA ARG A 84 -14.26 -10.91 -10.39
C ARG A 84 -14.56 -9.75 -11.36
N ALA A 85 -14.63 -8.52 -10.86
CA ALA A 85 -14.85 -7.35 -11.68
C ALA A 85 -13.68 -7.11 -12.65
N VAL A 86 -12.44 -7.21 -12.18
CA VAL A 86 -11.23 -7.13 -13.04
C VAL A 86 -11.27 -8.23 -14.10
N ARG A 87 -11.51 -9.49 -13.71
CA ARG A 87 -11.59 -10.63 -14.64
C ARG A 87 -12.74 -10.46 -15.66
N LYS A 88 -13.82 -9.84 -15.27
CA LYS A 88 -14.94 -9.53 -16.17
C LYS A 88 -14.58 -8.47 -17.19
N ALA A 89 -13.82 -7.48 -16.80
CA ALA A 89 -13.36 -6.41 -17.70
C ALA A 89 -12.29 -6.94 -18.68
N ASP A 90 -11.25 -7.58 -18.15
CA ASP A 90 -10.23 -8.27 -18.94
C ASP A 90 -9.54 -9.34 -18.07
N ALA A 91 -9.74 -10.60 -18.43
CA ALA A 91 -9.21 -11.75 -17.71
C ALA A 91 -7.68 -11.90 -17.79
N ALA A 92 -7.03 -11.20 -18.73
CA ALA A 92 -5.58 -11.25 -18.89
C ALA A 92 -4.83 -10.30 -17.95
N ILE A 93 -5.52 -9.34 -17.34
CA ILE A 93 -4.90 -8.36 -16.44
C ILE A 93 -4.61 -9.01 -15.08
N PRO A 94 -3.34 -9.05 -14.64
CA PRO A 94 -2.97 -9.59 -13.34
C PRO A 94 -3.58 -8.77 -12.19
N VAL A 95 -4.02 -9.47 -11.15
CA VAL A 95 -4.52 -8.85 -9.92
C VAL A 95 -3.48 -8.92 -8.82
N MET A 96 -3.28 -7.79 -8.14
CA MET A 96 -2.42 -7.66 -6.98
C MET A 96 -3.25 -7.45 -5.72
N ILE A 97 -2.88 -8.15 -4.64
CA ILE A 97 -3.35 -7.89 -3.27
C ILE A 97 -2.21 -7.32 -2.47
N HIS A 98 -2.43 -6.18 -1.83
CA HIS A 98 -1.39 -5.37 -1.21
C HIS A 98 -1.55 -5.27 0.31
N LEU A 99 -0.47 -5.59 1.03
CA LEU A 99 -0.36 -5.37 2.47
C LEU A 99 0.79 -4.41 2.79
N ASP A 100 0.68 -3.72 3.92
CA ASP A 100 1.78 -2.94 4.49
C ASP A 100 2.76 -3.83 5.28
N ASN A 101 3.71 -3.20 6.00
CA ASN A 101 4.66 -3.90 6.88
C ASN A 101 5.46 -5.02 6.20
N GLY A 102 6.06 -4.74 5.05
CA GLY A 102 6.77 -5.72 4.22
C GLY A 102 7.83 -6.57 4.92
N GLY A 103 8.40 -6.12 6.05
CA GLY A 103 9.32 -6.91 6.87
C GLY A 103 8.64 -7.85 7.88
N ASN A 104 7.32 -7.82 8.03
CA ASN A 104 6.60 -8.62 9.02
C ASN A 104 6.05 -9.94 8.43
N ASN A 105 6.88 -10.96 8.36
CA ASN A 105 6.50 -12.26 7.80
C ASN A 105 5.30 -12.91 8.50
N ALA A 106 5.20 -12.78 9.83
CA ALA A 106 4.08 -13.37 10.58
C ALA A 106 2.73 -12.79 10.13
N LEU A 107 2.66 -11.47 9.93
CA LEU A 107 1.48 -10.77 9.42
C LEU A 107 1.10 -11.28 8.02
N TYR A 108 2.08 -11.42 7.11
CA TYR A 108 1.83 -11.92 5.76
C TYR A 108 1.32 -13.34 5.76
N ARG A 109 1.91 -14.22 6.55
CA ARG A 109 1.45 -15.61 6.68
C ARG A 109 0.04 -15.67 7.27
N GLU A 110 -0.23 -14.95 8.34
CA GLU A 110 -1.56 -14.93 8.95
C GLU A 110 -2.61 -14.46 7.95
N TRP A 111 -2.35 -13.35 7.29
CA TRP A 111 -3.31 -12.75 6.37
C TRP A 111 -3.57 -13.64 5.14
N PHE A 112 -2.52 -14.05 4.44
CA PHE A 112 -2.67 -14.85 3.21
C PHE A 112 -3.11 -16.28 3.49
N ASP A 113 -2.72 -16.91 4.61
CA ASP A 113 -3.23 -18.23 4.99
C ASP A 113 -4.74 -18.21 5.28
N ASN A 114 -5.27 -17.10 5.76
CA ASN A 114 -6.69 -16.91 5.93
C ASN A 114 -7.41 -16.57 4.63
N PHE A 115 -6.82 -15.69 3.81
CA PHE A 115 -7.41 -15.28 2.54
C PHE A 115 -7.45 -16.44 1.53
N THR A 116 -6.37 -17.16 1.32
CA THR A 116 -6.27 -18.24 0.32
C THR A 116 -7.22 -19.43 0.57
N LYS A 117 -7.73 -19.58 1.78
CA LYS A 117 -8.79 -20.58 2.10
C LYS A 117 -10.19 -20.13 1.64
N ARG A 118 -10.38 -18.87 1.30
CA ARG A 118 -11.69 -18.22 1.06
C ARG A 118 -11.72 -17.44 -0.24
N GLY A 119 -10.54 -16.94 -0.65
CA GLY A 119 -10.35 -16.03 -1.77
C GLY A 119 -10.29 -16.73 -3.11
N GLU A 120 -10.64 -15.98 -4.15
CA GLU A 120 -10.36 -16.34 -5.52
C GLU A 120 -8.86 -16.22 -5.82
N ASP A 121 -8.41 -16.84 -6.90
CA ASP A 121 -7.00 -16.79 -7.30
C ASP A 121 -6.60 -15.40 -7.82
N PHE A 122 -5.35 -15.03 -7.54
CA PHE A 122 -4.73 -13.76 -7.92
C PHE A 122 -3.25 -14.01 -8.25
N GLU A 123 -2.57 -13.06 -8.89
CA GLU A 123 -1.22 -13.29 -9.42
C GLU A 123 -0.12 -12.69 -8.56
N ILE A 124 -0.36 -11.55 -7.90
CA ILE A 124 0.70 -10.73 -7.33
C ILE A 124 0.43 -10.41 -5.87
N ILE A 125 1.42 -10.60 -5.01
CA ILE A 125 1.43 -10.03 -3.67
C ILE A 125 2.17 -8.69 -3.72
N GLY A 126 1.46 -7.62 -3.35
CA GLY A 126 2.01 -6.28 -3.17
C GLY A 126 2.47 -6.06 -1.73
N LEU A 127 3.59 -5.36 -1.55
CA LEU A 127 4.13 -5.02 -0.25
C LEU A 127 4.44 -3.52 -0.17
N SER A 128 4.09 -2.84 0.93
CA SER A 128 4.73 -1.57 1.27
C SER A 128 5.98 -1.82 2.11
N TYR A 129 7.05 -1.11 1.79
CA TYR A 129 8.27 -1.16 2.58
C TYR A 129 8.85 0.23 2.79
N TYR A 130 8.78 0.68 4.03
CA TYR A 130 9.41 1.91 4.51
C TYR A 130 10.37 1.54 5.64
N PRO A 131 11.69 1.71 5.49
CA PRO A 131 12.67 1.25 6.48
C PRO A 131 12.48 1.88 7.86
N PHE A 132 11.77 3.01 7.91
CA PHE A 132 11.44 3.72 9.15
C PHE A 132 10.49 2.93 10.06
N TRP A 133 9.60 2.10 9.49
CA TRP A 133 8.50 1.41 10.20
C TRP A 133 8.45 -0.09 9.99
N HIS A 134 8.95 -0.58 8.86
CA HIS A 134 8.66 -1.93 8.38
C HIS A 134 9.82 -2.91 8.58
N GLY A 135 10.76 -2.59 9.49
CA GLY A 135 11.90 -3.45 9.81
C GLY A 135 13.08 -3.29 8.85
N SER A 136 14.10 -4.13 9.02
CA SER A 136 15.32 -4.09 8.20
C SER A 136 15.09 -4.62 6.78
N LEU A 137 15.99 -4.29 5.85
CA LEU A 137 16.01 -4.89 4.51
C LEU A 137 16.18 -6.41 4.57
N GLN A 138 16.87 -6.94 5.57
CA GLN A 138 16.99 -8.39 5.75
C GLN A 138 15.63 -9.01 6.10
N MET A 139 14.84 -8.40 6.98
CA MET A 139 13.49 -8.85 7.31
C MET A 139 12.57 -8.83 6.08
N LEU A 140 12.64 -7.77 5.26
CA LEU A 140 11.91 -7.72 3.99
C LEU A 140 12.32 -8.86 3.07
N ASN A 141 13.62 -9.08 2.88
CA ASN A 141 14.16 -10.14 2.02
C ASN A 141 13.70 -11.53 2.48
N ASP A 142 13.73 -11.80 3.77
CA ASP A 142 13.32 -13.07 4.35
C ASP A 142 11.82 -13.29 4.16
N ASN A 143 11.00 -12.26 4.41
CA ASN A 143 9.56 -12.31 4.16
C ASN A 143 9.27 -12.58 2.67
N MET A 144 9.87 -11.83 1.76
CA MET A 144 9.65 -11.98 0.32
C MET A 144 9.98 -13.39 -0.17
N ASN A 145 11.13 -13.95 0.26
CA ASN A 145 11.52 -15.31 -0.12
C ASN A 145 10.56 -16.37 0.44
N ASP A 146 10.10 -16.20 1.67
CA ASP A 146 9.15 -17.10 2.30
C ASP A 146 7.78 -17.09 1.62
N ILE A 147 7.20 -15.91 1.40
CA ILE A 147 5.88 -15.80 0.77
C ILE A 147 5.89 -16.17 -0.71
N ALA A 148 7.00 -15.92 -1.42
CA ALA A 148 7.19 -16.36 -2.79
C ALA A 148 7.14 -17.90 -2.89
N GLU A 149 7.85 -18.59 -1.99
CA GLU A 149 7.87 -20.05 -1.92
C GLU A 149 6.52 -20.62 -1.45
N ARG A 150 5.93 -20.01 -0.41
CA ARG A 150 4.69 -20.48 0.21
C ARG A 150 3.46 -20.36 -0.68
N TYR A 151 3.31 -19.23 -1.35
CA TYR A 151 2.11 -18.93 -2.14
C TYR A 151 2.32 -19.06 -3.65
N GLY A 152 3.56 -19.16 -4.11
CA GLY A 152 3.88 -19.28 -5.53
C GLY A 152 3.55 -18.03 -6.36
N LYS A 153 3.27 -16.90 -5.73
CA LYS A 153 2.88 -15.64 -6.37
C LYS A 153 4.08 -14.80 -6.77
N ASP A 154 3.90 -13.94 -7.77
CA ASP A 154 4.84 -12.89 -8.06
C ASP A 154 4.77 -11.79 -6.99
N LEU A 155 5.87 -11.08 -6.77
CA LEU A 155 5.97 -10.06 -5.74
C LEU A 155 6.30 -8.70 -6.36
N VAL A 156 5.59 -7.68 -5.94
CA VAL A 156 5.85 -6.28 -6.29
C VAL A 156 5.91 -5.46 -5.00
N ILE A 157 6.96 -4.67 -4.84
CA ILE A 157 6.94 -3.66 -3.78
C ILE A 157 6.08 -2.51 -4.27
N ALA A 158 4.83 -2.48 -3.81
CA ALA A 158 3.83 -1.50 -4.25
C ALA A 158 4.17 -0.08 -3.77
N GLU A 159 4.89 0.01 -2.66
CA GLU A 159 5.36 1.28 -2.11
C GLU A 159 6.72 1.10 -1.44
N VAL A 160 7.67 1.97 -1.78
CA VAL A 160 8.95 2.10 -1.09
C VAL A 160 9.44 3.53 -1.17
N SER A 161 9.97 4.05 -0.09
CA SER A 161 10.76 5.29 -0.13
C SER A 161 11.84 5.32 0.95
N MET A 162 12.85 6.14 0.73
CA MET A 162 13.94 6.41 1.64
C MET A 162 14.31 7.88 1.54
N GLY A 163 14.39 8.57 2.66
CA GLY A 163 14.79 9.97 2.72
C GLY A 163 16.26 10.18 2.31
N TYR A 164 16.54 11.31 1.72
CA TYR A 164 17.89 11.69 1.27
C TYR A 164 18.51 12.84 2.08
N THR A 165 17.79 13.35 3.08
CA THR A 165 18.24 14.47 3.91
C THR A 165 17.60 14.41 5.29
N MET A 166 18.29 14.98 6.28
CA MET A 166 17.76 15.24 7.62
C MET A 166 17.19 16.65 7.75
N GLU A 167 17.24 17.44 6.68
CA GLU A 167 16.67 18.78 6.69
C GLU A 167 15.16 18.71 6.63
N ASP A 168 14.55 18.96 7.77
CA ASP A 168 13.12 19.14 7.85
C ASP A 168 12.70 20.53 7.36
N TYR A 169 11.47 20.61 6.95
CA TYR A 169 10.85 21.85 6.58
C TYR A 169 11.00 22.87 7.71
N LYS A 170 11.27 24.14 7.35
CA LYS A 170 11.58 25.28 8.25
C LYS A 170 10.66 25.48 9.46
N ASN A 171 9.59 24.73 9.57
CA ASN A 171 8.61 24.83 10.66
C ASN A 171 8.54 23.57 11.54
N TYR A 172 9.36 22.53 11.31
CA TYR A 172 9.30 21.27 12.06
C TYR A 172 9.30 21.49 13.59
N GLU A 173 10.20 22.35 14.07
CA GLU A 173 10.29 22.68 15.51
C GLU A 173 9.04 23.31 16.10
N LYS A 174 8.19 23.91 15.25
CA LYS A 174 6.93 24.55 15.66
C LYS A 174 5.73 23.60 15.64
N LEU A 175 5.91 22.39 15.10
CA LEU A 175 4.86 21.40 15.05
C LEU A 175 4.72 20.69 16.40
N SER A 176 3.49 20.35 16.75
CA SER A 176 3.21 19.46 17.88
C SER A 176 3.75 18.05 17.65
N ASP A 177 3.87 17.27 18.70
CA ASP A 177 4.29 15.86 18.60
C ASP A 177 3.34 15.05 17.73
N GLU A 178 2.06 15.36 17.72
CA GLU A 178 1.05 14.73 16.87
C GLU A 178 1.30 15.02 15.39
N GLU A 179 1.54 16.28 15.06
CA GLU A 179 1.85 16.71 13.70
C GLU A 179 3.17 16.14 13.19
N ARG A 180 4.11 15.82 14.08
CA ARG A 180 5.41 15.20 13.73
C ARG A 180 5.34 13.71 13.50
N LYS A 181 4.26 13.03 13.84
CA LYS A 181 4.18 11.56 13.80
C LYS A 181 4.53 10.94 12.44
N GLY A 182 4.17 11.60 11.35
CA GLY A 182 4.44 11.15 10.00
C GLY A 182 5.85 11.46 9.47
N TYR A 183 6.66 12.23 10.19
CA TYR A 183 7.97 12.66 9.67
C TYR A 183 9.04 11.60 9.84
N ALA A 184 9.64 11.18 8.74
CA ALA A 184 10.70 10.17 8.70
C ALA A 184 12.00 10.62 9.41
N THR A 185 12.19 11.94 9.56
CA THR A 185 13.35 12.54 10.23
C THR A 185 13.31 12.50 11.76
N ARG A 186 12.23 11.96 12.36
CA ARG A 186 12.18 11.78 13.82
C ARG A 186 13.34 10.90 14.31
N PRO A 187 14.08 11.31 15.35
CA PRO A 187 15.24 10.56 15.85
C PRO A 187 14.94 9.08 16.10
N ALA A 188 13.83 8.78 16.74
CA ALA A 188 13.41 7.39 17.04
C ALA A 188 13.10 6.55 15.78
N LEU A 189 12.88 7.15 14.63
CA LEU A 189 12.73 6.46 13.35
C LEU A 189 14.07 6.35 12.62
N VAL A 190 14.83 7.45 12.58
CA VAL A 190 16.14 7.51 11.93
C VAL A 190 17.14 6.51 12.54
N GLU A 191 17.12 6.34 13.86
CA GLU A 191 17.96 5.36 14.58
C GLU A 191 17.73 3.91 14.14
N LYS A 192 16.60 3.60 13.51
CA LYS A 192 16.27 2.25 13.02
C LYS A 192 16.77 1.98 11.61
N ILE A 193 17.19 3.01 10.90
CA ILE A 193 17.55 2.89 9.49
C ILE A 193 19.01 2.48 9.37
N GLU A 194 19.28 1.46 8.58
CA GLU A 194 20.61 0.92 8.35
C GLU A 194 21.47 1.82 7.42
N TYR A 195 20.85 2.76 6.71
CA TYR A 195 21.49 3.67 5.77
C TYR A 195 21.36 5.11 6.24
N PRO A 196 22.40 5.93 6.15
CA PRO A 196 22.31 7.34 6.55
C PRO A 196 21.33 8.10 5.65
N MET A 197 20.56 9.02 6.23
CA MET A 197 19.66 9.90 5.47
C MET A 197 20.45 10.99 4.74
N THR A 198 21.12 10.58 3.69
CA THR A 198 21.91 11.41 2.76
C THR A 198 21.65 10.93 1.34
N LYS A 199 22.03 11.73 0.35
CA LYS A 199 21.94 11.30 -1.07
C LYS A 199 22.67 9.99 -1.35
N GLN A 200 23.86 9.81 -0.72
CA GLN A 200 24.62 8.56 -0.86
C GLN A 200 23.91 7.41 -0.14
N GLY A 201 23.41 7.63 1.07
CA GLY A 201 22.68 6.58 1.82
C GLY A 201 21.38 6.16 1.13
N GLN A 202 20.66 7.08 0.49
CA GLN A 202 19.51 6.74 -0.34
C GLN A 202 19.93 5.89 -1.55
N TYR A 203 21.04 6.25 -2.21
CA TYR A 203 21.61 5.46 -3.31
C TYR A 203 21.98 4.04 -2.86
N ASP A 204 22.74 3.92 -1.77
CA ASP A 204 23.20 2.63 -1.23
C ASP A 204 22.02 1.74 -0.81
N PHE A 205 21.00 2.35 -0.19
CA PHE A 205 19.74 1.67 0.13
C PHE A 205 19.07 1.12 -1.14
N MET A 206 18.91 1.95 -2.16
CA MET A 206 18.24 1.54 -3.40
C MET A 206 19.02 0.46 -4.15
N GLU A 207 20.34 0.52 -4.14
CA GLU A 207 21.20 -0.50 -4.75
C GLU A 207 21.02 -1.87 -4.07
N ASP A 208 21.11 -1.93 -2.73
CA ASP A 208 20.90 -3.17 -1.98
C ASP A 208 19.44 -3.67 -2.09
N PHE A 209 18.47 -2.76 -2.01
CA PHE A 209 17.05 -3.07 -2.18
C PHE A 209 16.77 -3.72 -3.55
N LEU A 210 17.24 -3.12 -4.63
CA LEU A 210 17.08 -3.64 -6.00
C LEU A 210 17.78 -4.99 -6.18
N ASN A 211 18.97 -5.12 -5.62
CA ASN A 211 19.72 -6.37 -5.64
C ASN A 211 18.91 -7.50 -4.96
N ARG A 212 18.32 -7.25 -3.80
CA ARG A 212 17.49 -8.24 -3.09
C ARG A 212 16.25 -8.62 -3.87
N ILE A 213 15.52 -7.65 -4.43
CA ILE A 213 14.32 -7.94 -5.24
C ILE A 213 14.67 -8.82 -6.45
N SER A 214 15.76 -8.49 -7.15
CA SER A 214 16.18 -9.24 -8.35
C SER A 214 16.61 -10.69 -8.06
N HIS A 215 16.95 -10.99 -6.80
CA HIS A 215 17.41 -12.32 -6.36
C HIS A 215 16.33 -13.11 -5.58
N ILE A 216 15.08 -12.64 -5.55
CA ILE A 216 14.00 -13.41 -4.93
C ILE A 216 13.84 -14.75 -5.63
N LYS A 217 13.71 -15.80 -4.82
CA LYS A 217 13.59 -17.19 -5.29
C LYS A 217 12.60 -17.35 -6.43
N GLY A 218 12.99 -18.15 -7.43
CA GLY A 218 12.16 -18.44 -8.59
C GLY A 218 11.91 -17.23 -9.52
N GLY A 219 12.69 -16.15 -9.41
CA GLY A 219 12.49 -14.94 -10.21
C GLY A 219 11.16 -14.24 -9.90
N LYS A 220 10.65 -14.39 -8.68
CA LYS A 220 9.35 -13.90 -8.27
C LYS A 220 9.34 -12.40 -7.95
N GLY A 221 10.47 -11.76 -7.66
CA GLY A 221 10.56 -10.30 -7.52
C GLY A 221 10.43 -9.61 -8.87
N LYS A 222 9.33 -8.86 -9.10
CA LYS A 222 9.03 -8.27 -10.42
C LYS A 222 9.37 -6.78 -10.52
N GLY A 223 9.47 -6.09 -9.40
CA GLY A 223 9.79 -4.68 -9.40
C GLY A 223 9.20 -3.95 -8.21
N PHE A 224 9.18 -2.62 -8.34
CA PHE A 224 8.69 -1.75 -7.28
C PHE A 224 8.14 -0.45 -7.85
N PHE A 225 7.36 0.24 -7.02
CA PHE A 225 6.96 1.63 -7.21
C PHE A 225 7.60 2.49 -6.12
N TYR A 226 8.39 3.48 -6.52
CA TYR A 226 8.92 4.45 -5.56
C TYR A 226 7.84 5.44 -5.19
N TRP A 227 7.52 5.50 -3.90
CA TRP A 227 6.42 6.32 -3.41
C TRP A 227 6.84 7.80 -3.37
N GLU A 228 6.02 8.66 -3.98
CA GLU A 228 6.16 10.11 -3.96
C GLU A 228 7.54 10.66 -4.38
N PRO A 229 8.10 10.22 -5.54
CA PRO A 229 9.45 10.61 -5.93
C PRO A 229 9.61 12.11 -6.27
N ALA A 230 8.50 12.79 -6.48
CA ALA A 230 8.47 14.20 -6.91
C ALA A 230 8.26 15.20 -5.75
N TRP A 231 8.21 14.73 -4.52
CA TRP A 231 8.12 15.61 -3.36
C TRP A 231 9.44 16.36 -3.15
N ILE A 232 9.48 17.55 -3.72
CA ILE A 232 10.59 18.47 -3.54
C ILE A 232 10.16 19.49 -2.50
N PRO A 233 10.89 19.64 -1.37
CA PRO A 233 10.57 20.66 -0.38
C PRO A 233 10.77 22.04 -0.99
N VAL A 234 9.66 22.73 -1.30
CA VAL A 234 9.65 24.13 -1.72
C VAL A 234 8.90 24.97 -0.71
N PRO A 235 9.36 26.17 -0.37
CA PRO A 235 8.66 27.05 0.56
C PRO A 235 7.20 27.27 0.14
N GLY A 236 6.26 27.02 1.05
CA GLY A 236 4.84 27.20 0.82
C GLY A 236 4.15 26.05 0.08
N SER A 237 4.84 24.97 -0.31
CA SER A 237 4.19 23.76 -0.77
C SER A 237 3.70 22.98 0.44
N GLY A 238 2.36 22.80 0.52
CA GLY A 238 1.80 21.69 1.27
C GLY A 238 1.40 20.61 0.29
N TRP A 239 1.35 19.37 0.69
CA TRP A 239 0.90 18.30 -0.17
C TRP A 239 -0.60 18.40 -0.54
N ALA A 240 -1.35 19.22 0.18
CA ALA A 240 -2.74 19.51 -0.11
C ALA A 240 -2.95 21.01 -0.36
N THR A 241 -3.62 21.34 -1.47
CA THR A 241 -4.05 22.70 -1.71
C THR A 241 -5.18 23.09 -0.73
N PRO A 242 -5.38 24.40 -0.41
CA PRO A 242 -6.51 24.83 0.39
C PRO A 242 -7.87 24.35 -0.14
N ALA A 243 -7.97 24.11 -1.45
CA ALA A 243 -9.18 23.58 -2.07
C ALA A 243 -9.42 22.10 -1.73
N SER A 244 -8.38 21.29 -1.59
CA SER A 244 -8.49 19.89 -1.21
C SER A 244 -8.66 19.69 0.29
N LEU A 245 -8.12 20.58 1.14
CA LEU A 245 -8.25 20.49 2.59
C LEU A 245 -9.70 20.43 3.07
N LYS A 246 -10.62 21.09 2.36
CA LYS A 246 -12.06 21.05 2.70
C LYS A 246 -12.70 19.67 2.55
N TYR A 247 -12.09 18.76 1.80
CA TYR A 247 -12.56 17.39 1.60
C TYR A 247 -11.85 16.39 2.51
N MET A 248 -10.86 16.83 3.26
CA MET A 248 -10.12 16.00 4.19
C MET A 248 -10.67 16.18 5.59
N ASN A 249 -11.22 15.14 6.18
CA ASN A 249 -11.66 15.15 7.57
C ASN A 249 -10.48 15.02 8.55
N ASP A 250 -9.28 14.73 8.05
CA ASP A 250 -8.07 14.62 8.83
C ASP A 250 -6.95 15.36 8.10
N PRO A 251 -6.59 16.57 8.56
CA PRO A 251 -5.45 17.30 8.02
C PRO A 251 -4.11 16.75 8.49
N GLY A 252 -4.08 15.49 8.96
CA GLY A 252 -2.86 14.88 9.44
C GLY A 252 -1.73 15.01 8.44
N PRO A 253 -0.53 15.37 8.88
CA PRO A 253 0.62 15.53 8.00
C PRO A 253 0.99 14.17 7.43
N VAL A 254 0.91 14.04 6.14
CA VAL A 254 1.51 12.92 5.42
C VAL A 254 2.71 13.46 4.69
N SER A 255 3.81 13.63 5.35
CA SER A 255 5.09 13.74 4.65
C SER A 255 5.85 12.44 4.91
N TYR A 256 5.86 11.56 3.93
CA TYR A 256 6.63 10.32 3.96
C TYR A 256 8.02 10.48 3.31
N THR A 257 8.49 11.70 3.10
CA THR A 257 9.80 11.95 2.50
C THR A 257 10.59 12.99 3.24
#